data_125293506c05d6ac6a5f857148e81fd1
#
_entry.id   125293506c05d6ac6a5f857148e81fd1
#
_cell.length_a   1.000
_cell.length_b   1.000
_cell.length_c   1.000
_cell.angle_alpha   90.00
_cell.angle_beta   90.00
_cell.angle_gamma   90.00
#
_symmetry.space_group_name_H-M   'P 1'
#
loop_
_entity.id
_entity.type
_entity.pdbx_description
1 polymer ?
#
loop_
_entity_poly.entity_id
_entity_poly.type
_entity_poly.pdbx_seq_one_letter_code
_entity_poly.pdbx_strand_id
1 'polypeptide(L)'
;MPLNKYAPQVATHRRTQNAILEATKQLIATTGLKKMSMIEIADVSEVSRATLYNHYRDKDSVIRALCEFEMQRLVEIAQVAPNAASALELISIEISGDKALAAMRSQDTDSLAFALSAQNDTLWKAFSIAMGHMLGNEKGELATRWLIGQALHPISPAQSRTQAEAITSIANL
;
A
#
# COMPACT_ATOMS: atom_id res chain seq x y z
N MET A 1 -18.93 -33.31 -12.39
CA MET A 1 -18.22 -32.03 -12.40
C MET A 1 -16.75 -32.30 -12.04
N PRO A 2 -15.77 -31.98 -12.92
CA PRO A 2 -14.38 -32.20 -12.58
C PRO A 2 -13.97 -31.15 -11.53
N LEU A 3 -13.54 -31.61 -10.35
CA LEU A 3 -12.91 -30.82 -9.31
C LEU A 3 -11.68 -30.10 -9.90
N ASN A 4 -11.67 -28.79 -9.83
CA ASN A 4 -10.61 -27.93 -10.39
C ASN A 4 -9.26 -28.26 -9.74
N LYS A 5 -8.45 -29.08 -10.43
CA LYS A 5 -7.13 -29.59 -9.98
C LYS A 5 -6.12 -28.47 -9.73
N TYR A 6 -6.42 -27.22 -10.16
CA TYR A 6 -5.54 -26.04 -10.07
C TYR A 6 -5.83 -25.14 -8.85
N ALA A 7 -6.96 -25.30 -8.18
CA ALA A 7 -7.32 -24.47 -7.02
C ALA A 7 -6.32 -24.53 -5.85
N PRO A 8 -5.73 -25.69 -5.47
CA PRO A 8 -4.73 -25.74 -4.40
C PRO A 8 -3.43 -25.06 -4.75
N GLN A 9 -2.99 -25.13 -6.01
CA GLN A 9 -1.73 -24.50 -6.46
C GLN A 9 -1.82 -22.97 -6.46
N VAL A 10 -2.94 -22.43 -6.92
CA VAL A 10 -3.21 -20.98 -6.90
C VAL A 10 -3.26 -20.45 -5.47
N ALA A 11 -3.90 -21.17 -4.55
CA ALA A 11 -3.96 -20.80 -3.14
C ALA A 11 -2.58 -20.80 -2.48
N THR A 12 -1.74 -21.83 -2.77
CA THR A 12 -0.37 -21.91 -2.26
C THR A 12 0.49 -20.79 -2.83
N HIS A 13 0.42 -20.54 -4.13
CA HIS A 13 1.17 -19.46 -4.78
C HIS A 13 0.83 -18.10 -4.16
N ARG A 14 -0.45 -17.80 -3.94
CA ARG A 14 -0.90 -16.55 -3.30
C ARG A 14 -0.41 -16.42 -1.84
N ARG A 15 -0.43 -17.50 -1.06
CA ARG A 15 0.10 -17.49 0.32
C ARG A 15 1.59 -17.18 0.34
N THR A 16 2.37 -17.83 -0.53
CA THR A 16 3.81 -17.57 -0.67
C THR A 16 4.06 -16.11 -1.07
N GLN A 17 3.32 -15.59 -2.03
CA GLN A 17 3.41 -14.19 -2.45
C GLN A 17 3.16 -13.24 -1.29
N ASN A 18 2.08 -13.44 -0.53
CA ASN A 18 1.76 -12.60 0.62
C ASN A 18 2.86 -12.65 1.69
N ALA A 19 3.38 -13.84 2.02
CA ALA A 19 4.48 -13.99 2.97
C ALA A 19 5.73 -13.21 2.55
N ILE A 20 6.09 -13.24 1.26
CA ILE A 20 7.21 -12.47 0.70
C ILE A 20 6.95 -10.97 0.85
N LEU A 21 5.76 -10.47 0.54
CA LEU A 21 5.43 -9.05 0.60
C LEU A 21 5.38 -8.54 2.04
N GLU A 22 4.81 -9.30 2.96
CA GLU A 22 4.79 -8.98 4.39
C GLU A 22 6.21 -8.93 4.98
N ALA A 23 7.07 -9.92 4.66
CA ALA A 23 8.46 -9.93 5.06
C ALA A 23 9.24 -8.72 4.50
N THR A 24 8.98 -8.36 3.25
CA THR A 24 9.56 -7.18 2.62
C THR A 24 9.17 -5.90 3.36
N LYS A 25 7.89 -5.73 3.68
CA LYS A 25 7.39 -4.59 4.46
C LYS A 25 8.02 -4.52 5.86
N GLN A 26 8.14 -5.66 6.54
CA GLN A 26 8.79 -5.75 7.83
C GLN A 26 10.27 -5.35 7.76
N LEU A 27 11.01 -5.81 6.74
CA LEU A 27 12.41 -5.44 6.53
C LEU A 27 12.59 -3.96 6.21
N ILE A 28 11.71 -3.36 5.43
CA ILE A 28 11.72 -1.90 5.22
C ILE A 28 11.58 -1.17 6.56
N ALA A 29 10.66 -1.63 7.43
CA ALA A 29 10.42 -1.01 8.73
C ALA A 29 11.59 -1.17 9.72
N THR A 30 12.37 -2.23 9.63
CA THR A 30 13.44 -2.58 10.60
C THR A 30 14.84 -2.27 10.10
N THR A 31 15.13 -2.62 8.86
CA THR A 31 16.47 -2.52 8.25
C THR A 31 16.60 -1.31 7.32
N GLY A 32 15.48 -0.84 6.76
CA GLY A 32 15.42 0.22 5.76
C GLY A 32 15.50 -0.32 4.32
N LEU A 33 14.87 0.41 3.41
CA LEU A 33 14.73 0.01 2.00
C LEU A 33 16.08 -0.19 1.31
N LYS A 34 17.04 0.71 1.52
CA LYS A 34 18.36 0.65 0.86
C LYS A 34 19.16 -0.56 1.28
N LYS A 35 19.14 -0.90 2.57
CA LYS A 35 19.96 -1.99 3.14
C LYS A 35 19.36 -3.37 2.92
N MET A 36 18.06 -3.47 2.77
CA MET A 36 17.35 -4.74 2.55
C MET A 36 17.85 -5.47 1.29
N SER A 37 18.03 -6.78 1.39
CA SER A 37 18.47 -7.66 0.31
C SER A 37 17.47 -8.77 -0.01
N MET A 38 17.55 -9.36 -1.22
CA MET A 38 16.75 -10.53 -1.61
C MET A 38 16.99 -11.74 -0.70
N ILE A 39 18.19 -11.88 -0.15
CA ILE A 39 18.52 -12.98 0.77
C ILE A 39 17.73 -12.81 2.07
N GLU A 40 17.74 -11.61 2.66
CA GLU A 40 16.99 -11.33 3.89
C GLU A 40 15.47 -11.48 3.67
N ILE A 41 14.95 -11.09 2.49
CA ILE A 41 13.54 -11.31 2.16
C ILE A 41 13.21 -12.81 2.16
N ALA A 42 14.05 -13.66 1.54
CA ALA A 42 13.85 -15.11 1.54
C ALA A 42 13.89 -15.69 2.97
N ASP A 43 14.86 -15.25 3.77
CA ASP A 43 15.04 -15.74 5.14
C ASP A 43 13.85 -15.33 6.04
N VAL A 44 13.41 -14.07 6.02
CA VAL A 44 12.31 -13.57 6.85
C VAL A 44 10.95 -14.12 6.39
N SER A 45 10.76 -14.34 5.09
CA SER A 45 9.51 -14.92 4.56
C SER A 45 9.47 -16.46 4.66
N GLU A 46 10.53 -17.08 5.17
CA GLU A 46 10.67 -18.55 5.31
C GLU A 46 10.50 -19.29 3.97
N VAL A 47 10.87 -18.67 2.85
CA VAL A 47 10.85 -19.31 1.54
C VAL A 47 12.27 -19.59 1.03
N SER A 48 12.42 -20.61 0.17
CA SER A 48 13.70 -20.84 -0.47
C SER A 48 14.05 -19.66 -1.42
N ARG A 49 15.35 -19.38 -1.59
CA ARG A 49 15.82 -18.39 -2.59
C ARG A 49 15.28 -18.68 -3.98
N ALA A 50 15.27 -19.96 -4.38
CA ALA A 50 14.72 -20.39 -5.67
C ALA A 50 13.23 -20.03 -5.78
N THR A 51 12.45 -20.24 -4.72
CA THR A 51 11.03 -19.85 -4.65
C THR A 51 10.88 -18.33 -4.79
N LEU A 52 11.66 -17.55 -4.06
CA LEU A 52 11.63 -16.09 -4.16
C LEU A 52 11.93 -15.61 -5.58
N TYR A 53 13.02 -16.12 -6.20
CA TYR A 53 13.40 -15.74 -7.57
C TYR A 53 12.41 -16.24 -8.64
N ASN A 54 11.63 -17.27 -8.37
CA ASN A 54 10.51 -17.68 -9.23
C ASN A 54 9.32 -16.71 -9.17
N HIS A 55 9.12 -16.00 -8.04
CA HIS A 55 8.09 -14.98 -7.89
C HIS A 55 8.57 -13.60 -8.38
N TYR A 56 9.80 -13.23 -8.04
CA TYR A 56 10.33 -11.89 -8.26
C TYR A 56 11.81 -11.95 -8.72
N ARG A 57 12.08 -11.38 -9.88
CA ARG A 57 13.41 -11.42 -10.47
C ARG A 57 14.46 -10.65 -9.67
N ASP A 58 14.07 -9.53 -9.07
CA ASP A 58 14.94 -8.60 -8.39
C ASP A 58 14.17 -7.83 -7.29
N LYS A 59 14.91 -7.06 -6.50
CA LYS A 59 14.36 -6.25 -5.41
C LYS A 59 13.33 -5.23 -5.88
N ASP A 60 13.53 -4.62 -7.03
CA ASP A 60 12.62 -3.61 -7.57
C ASP A 60 11.26 -4.22 -7.93
N SER A 61 11.26 -5.45 -8.45
CA SER A 61 10.01 -6.18 -8.73
C SER A 61 9.24 -6.55 -7.46
N VAL A 62 9.95 -6.89 -6.36
CA VAL A 62 9.31 -7.12 -5.05
C VAL A 62 8.71 -5.82 -4.51
N ILE A 63 9.45 -4.71 -4.57
CA ILE A 63 8.98 -3.41 -4.07
C ILE A 63 7.75 -2.94 -4.85
N ARG A 64 7.75 -3.08 -6.18
CA ARG A 64 6.58 -2.75 -7.01
C ARG A 64 5.36 -3.58 -6.60
N ALA A 65 5.53 -4.88 -6.46
CA ALA A 65 4.44 -5.77 -6.02
C ALA A 65 3.97 -5.45 -4.60
N LEU A 66 4.86 -5.03 -3.70
CA LEU A 66 4.48 -4.55 -2.37
C LEU A 66 3.62 -3.28 -2.46
N CYS A 67 3.99 -2.31 -3.29
CA CYS A 67 3.18 -1.12 -3.50
C CYS A 67 1.77 -1.46 -4.03
N GLU A 68 1.69 -2.36 -5.01
CA GLU A 68 0.41 -2.85 -5.53
C GLU A 68 -0.44 -3.54 -4.46
N PHE A 69 0.18 -4.38 -3.64
CA PHE A 69 -0.46 -5.08 -2.54
C PHE A 69 -1.00 -4.11 -1.48
N GLU A 70 -0.21 -3.12 -1.06
CA GLU A 70 -0.63 -2.12 -0.08
C GLU A 70 -1.77 -1.22 -0.63
N MET A 71 -1.71 -0.81 -1.89
CA MET A 71 -2.79 -0.05 -2.51
C MET A 71 -4.08 -0.87 -2.58
N GLN A 72 -4.01 -2.14 -2.94
CA GLN A 72 -5.17 -3.02 -2.95
C GLN A 72 -5.75 -3.17 -1.55
N ARG A 73 -4.91 -3.32 -0.52
CA ARG A 73 -5.33 -3.39 0.88
C ARG A 73 -6.06 -2.12 1.33
N LEU A 74 -5.58 -0.95 0.94
CA LEU A 74 -6.26 0.33 1.24
C LEU A 74 -7.64 0.42 0.55
N VAL A 75 -7.76 -0.07 -0.68
CA VAL A 75 -9.05 -0.15 -1.38
C VAL A 75 -10.01 -1.11 -0.66
N GLU A 76 -9.54 -2.26 -0.20
CA GLU A 76 -10.34 -3.23 0.56
C GLU A 76 -10.85 -2.64 1.88
N ILE A 77 -10.01 -1.87 2.60
CA ILE A 77 -10.43 -1.12 3.80
C ILE A 77 -11.56 -0.15 3.46
N ALA A 78 -11.45 0.57 2.34
CA ALA A 78 -12.49 1.50 1.91
C ALA A 78 -13.81 0.80 1.61
N GLN A 79 -13.77 -0.37 0.99
CA GLN A 79 -14.97 -1.13 0.58
C GLN A 79 -15.82 -1.64 1.75
N VAL A 80 -15.20 -1.91 2.91
CA VAL A 80 -15.93 -2.42 4.10
C VAL A 80 -16.35 -1.29 5.05
N ALA A 81 -15.93 -0.06 4.79
CA ALA A 81 -16.31 1.09 5.61
C ALA A 81 -17.77 1.48 5.40
N PRO A 82 -18.47 1.95 6.46
CA PRO A 82 -19.91 2.25 6.39
C PRO A 82 -20.24 3.47 5.51
N ASN A 83 -19.30 4.35 5.29
CA ASN A 83 -19.45 5.54 4.46
C ASN A 83 -18.09 6.10 4.02
N ALA A 84 -18.10 7.05 3.10
CA ALA A 84 -16.89 7.63 2.52
C ALA A 84 -15.98 8.34 3.56
N ALA A 85 -16.54 9.03 4.54
CA ALA A 85 -15.75 9.69 5.59
C ALA A 85 -14.99 8.65 6.44
N SER A 86 -15.69 7.59 6.86
CA SER A 86 -15.06 6.48 7.59
C SER A 86 -14.02 5.75 6.76
N ALA A 87 -14.25 5.58 5.46
CA ALA A 87 -13.27 5.00 4.56
C ALA A 87 -11.98 5.83 4.51
N LEU A 88 -12.10 7.14 4.31
CA LEU A 88 -10.95 8.05 4.29
C LEU A 88 -10.24 8.12 5.66
N GLU A 89 -10.99 8.14 6.77
CA GLU A 89 -10.42 8.10 8.13
C GLU A 89 -9.55 6.85 8.30
N LEU A 90 -10.08 5.66 7.98
CA LEU A 90 -9.37 4.40 8.14
C LEU A 90 -8.11 4.34 7.25
N ILE A 91 -8.20 4.71 5.98
CA ILE A 91 -7.05 4.77 5.08
C ILE A 91 -5.98 5.74 5.62
N SER A 92 -6.40 6.90 6.11
CA SER A 92 -5.54 7.92 6.70
C SER A 92 -4.78 7.41 7.93
N ILE A 93 -5.47 6.70 8.82
CA ILE A 93 -4.87 6.08 10.02
C ILE A 93 -3.84 5.02 9.61
N GLU A 94 -4.16 4.18 8.63
CA GLU A 94 -3.25 3.15 8.12
C GLU A 94 -1.97 3.77 7.54
N ILE A 95 -2.08 4.77 6.67
CA ILE A 95 -0.92 5.44 6.07
C ILE A 95 -0.09 6.17 7.13
N SER A 96 -0.75 6.91 8.04
CA SER A 96 -0.06 7.70 9.07
C SER A 96 0.65 6.81 10.09
N GLY A 97 0.09 5.64 10.40
CA GLY A 97 0.63 4.67 11.36
C GLY A 97 1.63 3.67 10.75
N ASP A 98 1.85 3.69 9.43
CA ASP A 98 2.65 2.68 8.76
C ASP A 98 4.14 2.77 9.15
N LYS A 99 4.68 1.66 9.69
CA LYS A 99 6.07 1.59 10.18
C LYS A 99 7.10 1.60 9.05
N ALA A 100 6.78 1.03 7.89
CA ALA A 100 7.67 1.05 6.73
C ALA A 100 7.79 2.47 6.18
N LEU A 101 6.67 3.21 6.05
CA LEU A 101 6.70 4.62 5.69
C LEU A 101 7.44 5.47 6.74
N ALA A 102 7.28 5.18 8.04
CA ALA A 102 8.02 5.85 9.10
C ALA A 102 9.54 5.64 8.98
N ALA A 103 9.98 4.41 8.69
CA ALA A 103 11.38 4.11 8.44
C ALA A 103 11.90 4.81 7.18
N MET A 104 11.13 4.82 6.09
CA MET A 104 11.50 5.52 4.86
C MET A 104 11.62 7.03 5.07
N ARG A 105 10.72 7.66 5.83
CA ARG A 105 10.83 9.09 6.19
C ARG A 105 12.14 9.42 6.90
N SER A 106 12.62 8.53 7.77
CA SER A 106 13.81 8.78 8.59
C SER A 106 15.13 8.37 7.94
N GLN A 107 15.12 7.34 7.07
CA GLN A 107 16.34 6.70 6.57
C GLN A 107 16.48 6.74 5.04
N ASP A 108 15.37 6.80 4.31
CA ASP A 108 15.31 6.66 2.85
C ASP A 108 14.38 7.71 2.21
N THR A 109 14.44 8.96 2.69
CA THR A 109 13.55 10.06 2.27
C THR A 109 13.52 10.27 0.76
N ASP A 110 14.67 10.15 0.09
CA ASP A 110 14.74 10.31 -1.38
C ASP A 110 13.94 9.24 -2.11
N SER A 111 14.03 7.99 -1.64
CA SER A 111 13.27 6.87 -2.23
C SER A 111 11.76 7.03 -1.99
N LEU A 112 11.37 7.52 -0.81
CA LEU A 112 9.98 7.83 -0.51
C LEU A 112 9.47 8.97 -1.40
N ALA A 113 10.20 10.07 -1.50
CA ALA A 113 9.85 11.21 -2.34
C ALA A 113 9.73 10.81 -3.81
N PHE A 114 10.65 9.99 -4.32
CA PHE A 114 10.59 9.46 -5.66
C PHE A 114 9.34 8.60 -5.90
N ALA A 115 9.02 7.66 -4.99
CA ALA A 115 7.83 6.81 -5.09
C ALA A 115 6.52 7.64 -5.08
N LEU A 116 6.45 8.69 -4.25
CA LEU A 116 5.28 9.56 -4.16
C LEU A 116 5.15 10.56 -5.31
N SER A 117 6.26 10.93 -5.96
CA SER A 117 6.27 11.84 -7.11
C SER A 117 5.94 11.16 -8.44
N ALA A 118 5.95 9.84 -8.50
CA ALA A 118 5.66 9.06 -9.70
C ALA A 118 4.17 9.07 -10.10
N GLN A 119 3.54 10.24 -10.12
CA GLN A 119 2.10 10.45 -10.39
C GLN A 119 1.63 9.94 -11.76
N ASN A 120 2.55 9.61 -12.66
CA ASN A 120 2.24 9.00 -13.94
C ASN A 120 2.23 7.46 -13.92
N ASP A 121 2.55 6.85 -12.79
CA ASP A 121 2.50 5.41 -12.63
C ASP A 121 1.06 4.91 -12.70
N THR A 122 0.87 3.75 -13.33
CA THR A 122 -0.42 3.07 -13.47
C THR A 122 -1.08 2.83 -12.10
N LEU A 123 -0.28 2.59 -11.07
CA LEU A 123 -0.74 2.36 -9.71
C LEU A 123 -1.43 3.59 -9.10
N TRP A 124 -0.80 4.77 -9.20
CA TRP A 124 -1.38 6.03 -8.71
C TRP A 124 -2.65 6.42 -9.48
N LYS A 125 -2.67 6.16 -10.80
CA LYS A 125 -3.87 6.37 -11.61
C LYS A 125 -5.02 5.46 -11.16
N ALA A 126 -4.74 4.18 -10.92
CA ALA A 126 -5.75 3.23 -10.43
C ALA A 126 -6.29 3.63 -9.06
N PHE A 127 -5.43 4.06 -8.14
CA PHE A 127 -5.84 4.56 -6.83
C PHE A 127 -6.71 5.81 -6.92
N SER A 128 -6.30 6.79 -7.73
CA SER A 128 -7.08 8.02 -7.96
C SER A 128 -8.45 7.73 -8.56
N ILE A 129 -8.54 6.79 -9.51
CA ILE A 129 -9.82 6.33 -10.08
C ILE A 129 -10.69 5.71 -9.00
N ALA A 130 -10.15 4.85 -8.15
CA ALA A 130 -10.90 4.24 -7.05
C ALA A 130 -11.44 5.30 -6.06
N MET A 131 -10.63 6.30 -5.71
CA MET A 131 -11.08 7.44 -4.90
C MET A 131 -12.16 8.25 -5.61
N GLY A 132 -12.04 8.47 -6.92
CA GLY A 132 -13.05 9.14 -7.74
C GLY A 132 -14.39 8.40 -7.77
N HIS A 133 -14.37 7.06 -7.84
CA HIS A 133 -15.59 6.26 -7.75
C HIS A 133 -16.27 6.36 -6.38
N MET A 134 -15.50 6.48 -5.31
CA MET A 134 -16.02 6.58 -3.95
C MET A 134 -16.56 7.97 -3.61
N LEU A 135 -15.95 9.05 -4.10
CA LEU A 135 -16.17 10.42 -3.64
C LEU A 135 -16.69 11.37 -4.72
N GLY A 136 -16.65 10.98 -5.99
CA GLY A 136 -16.68 11.89 -7.14
C GLY A 136 -15.27 12.34 -7.53
N ASN A 137 -15.08 12.67 -8.81
CA ASN A 137 -13.74 12.88 -9.38
C ASN A 137 -12.92 13.95 -8.64
N GLU A 138 -13.48 15.11 -8.38
CA GLU A 138 -12.77 16.23 -7.76
C GLU A 138 -12.40 15.98 -6.30
N LYS A 139 -13.36 15.46 -5.52
CA LYS A 139 -13.10 15.05 -4.13
C LYS A 139 -12.13 13.88 -4.06
N GLY A 140 -12.19 12.93 -5.01
CA GLY A 140 -11.27 11.82 -5.11
C GLY A 140 -9.84 12.27 -5.37
N GLU A 141 -9.64 13.27 -6.25
CA GLU A 141 -8.34 13.87 -6.49
C GLU A 141 -7.80 14.60 -5.25
N LEU A 142 -8.63 15.38 -4.57
CA LEU A 142 -8.28 16.06 -3.33
C LEU A 142 -7.90 15.05 -2.24
N ALA A 143 -8.71 14.02 -2.05
CA ALA A 143 -8.45 12.95 -1.09
C ALA A 143 -7.14 12.22 -1.38
N THR A 144 -6.87 11.92 -2.65
CA THR A 144 -5.62 11.29 -3.07
C THR A 144 -4.40 12.14 -2.69
N ARG A 145 -4.43 13.44 -2.98
CA ARG A 145 -3.35 14.37 -2.60
C ARG A 145 -3.19 14.49 -1.09
N TRP A 146 -4.29 14.53 -0.36
CA TRP A 146 -4.30 14.56 1.10
C TRP A 146 -3.67 13.30 1.70
N LEU A 147 -4.01 12.11 1.18
CA LEU A 147 -3.43 10.83 1.62
C LEU A 147 -1.93 10.72 1.27
N ILE A 148 -1.52 11.16 0.09
CA ILE A 148 -0.09 11.24 -0.28
C ILE A 148 0.67 12.14 0.70
N GLY A 149 0.09 13.27 1.08
CA GLY A 149 0.68 14.19 2.06
C GLY A 149 0.98 13.52 3.40
N GLN A 150 0.16 12.58 3.85
CA GLN A 150 0.35 11.86 5.11
C GLN A 150 1.49 10.83 5.07
N ALA A 151 1.82 10.30 3.90
CA ALA A 151 3.00 9.46 3.76
C ALA A 151 4.29 10.22 4.12
N LEU A 152 4.31 11.56 3.92
CA LEU A 152 5.41 12.46 4.31
C LEU A 152 5.21 13.09 5.70
N HIS A 153 3.99 13.49 6.01
CA HIS A 153 3.60 14.20 7.24
C HIS A 153 2.41 13.50 7.89
N PRO A 154 2.65 12.45 8.69
CA PRO A 154 1.59 11.69 9.35
C PRO A 154 0.80 12.56 10.32
N ILE A 155 -0.49 12.26 10.44
CA ILE A 155 -1.42 12.97 11.34
C ILE A 155 -1.99 12.00 12.38
N SER A 156 -2.53 12.56 13.47
CA SER A 156 -3.18 11.76 14.50
C SER A 156 -4.54 11.19 14.03
N PRO A 157 -5.03 10.11 14.66
CA PRO A 157 -6.37 9.57 14.36
C PRO A 157 -7.49 10.60 14.48
N ALA A 158 -7.40 11.53 15.47
CA ALA A 158 -8.38 12.60 15.64
C ALA A 158 -8.36 13.57 14.44
N GLN A 159 -7.17 13.94 13.95
CA GLN A 159 -7.02 14.76 12.75
C GLN A 159 -7.51 14.01 11.50
N SER A 160 -7.22 12.70 11.39
CA SER A 160 -7.71 11.87 10.29
C SER A 160 -9.24 11.94 10.18
N ARG A 161 -9.94 11.76 11.30
CA ARG A 161 -11.40 11.87 11.36
C ARG A 161 -11.89 13.24 10.91
N THR A 162 -11.44 14.30 11.58
CA THR A 162 -11.88 15.67 11.28
C THR A 162 -11.64 16.07 9.83
N GLN A 163 -10.48 15.72 9.29
CA GLN A 163 -10.13 16.06 7.91
C GLN A 163 -10.88 15.21 6.88
N ALA A 164 -11.12 13.93 7.16
CA ALA A 164 -11.93 13.05 6.31
C ALA A 164 -13.39 13.56 6.24
N GLU A 165 -13.97 13.95 7.37
CA GLU A 165 -15.30 14.57 7.42
C GLU A 165 -15.34 15.88 6.62
N ALA A 166 -14.33 16.73 6.77
CA ALA A 166 -14.24 17.98 6.01
C ALA A 166 -14.17 17.74 4.49
N ILE A 167 -13.34 16.81 4.02
CA ILE A 167 -13.22 16.49 2.59
C ILE A 167 -14.55 15.97 2.03
N THR A 168 -15.24 15.09 2.77
CA THR A 168 -16.48 14.49 2.29
C THR A 168 -17.66 15.45 2.34
N SER A 169 -17.65 16.45 3.25
CA SER A 169 -18.70 17.46 3.40
C SER A 169 -18.62 18.61 2.39
N ILE A 170 -17.52 18.72 1.62
CA ILE A 170 -17.43 19.73 0.55
C ILE A 170 -18.61 19.56 -0.40
N ALA A 171 -19.43 20.61 -0.57
CA ALA A 171 -20.50 20.61 -1.57
C ALA A 171 -19.91 20.36 -2.97
N ASN A 172 -20.64 19.70 -3.85
CA ASN A 172 -20.18 19.46 -5.21
C ASN A 172 -19.79 20.81 -5.83
N LEU A 173 -18.51 20.95 -6.16
CA LEU A 173 -17.96 22.07 -6.87
C LEU A 173 -18.47 22.09 -8.32
#